data_701f535dd8254712d3c758cc16058465
#
_entry.id   701f535dd8254712d3c758cc16058465
#
_cell.length_a   1.000
_cell.length_b   1.000
_cell.length_c   1.000
_cell.angle_alpha   90.00
_cell.angle_beta   90.00
_cell.angle_gamma   90.00
#
_symmetry.space_group_name_H-M   'P 1'
#
loop_
_entity.id
_entity.type
_entity.pdbx_description
1 polymer ?
#
loop_
_entity_poly.entity_id
_entity_poly.type
_entity_poly.pdbx_seq_one_letter_code
_entity_poly.pdbx_strand_id
1 'polypeptide(L)'
;MGLFSFLTRKKEQKEDLDKGLEKTKTSVFSRISKAIMGKSTVDDEVLDNLEEILITSDVDVETTLKIIDRIQARVARDKYVGISELNRILKEEIMALLQENESGDGTTFDIPAGKKPYVIMVVGVNGVGKTTTIGKLAYNFKNAGKKVVLGASDTFRAAAVSQLQIWADRVGVPCIQQGQGADPASVAFDTVKSAVAQDADVVIIDTAGRLHNKVNLMRELTKIKTVMQKVVPDAPHEILLVLDASTGQNAIEQAKQFTAATEVNALALTKLDGTAKGGVVIGISDQFKIPVKYIGVGEGIDHLQVFDRKAFVDSLFE
;
A
#
# COMPACT_ATOMS: atom_id res chain seq x y z
N MET A 1 12.09 3.64 24.20
CA MET A 1 12.41 4.74 23.26
C MET A 1 11.90 6.04 23.83
N GLY A 2 12.74 7.09 23.91
CA GLY A 2 12.32 8.37 24.53
C GLY A 2 11.41 9.17 23.59
N LEU A 3 10.57 10.05 24.15
CA LEU A 3 9.67 10.97 23.45
C LEU A 3 10.40 11.75 22.32
N PHE A 4 11.65 12.10 22.53
CA PHE A 4 12.49 12.82 21.57
C PHE A 4 12.81 11.99 20.32
N SER A 5 13.13 10.71 20.45
CA SER A 5 13.39 9.82 19.29
C SER A 5 12.12 9.54 18.49
N PHE A 6 10.96 9.50 19.13
CA PHE A 6 9.66 9.37 18.47
C PHE A 6 9.33 10.61 17.62
N LEU A 7 9.52 11.81 18.17
CA LEU A 7 9.28 13.07 17.46
C LEU A 7 10.21 13.27 16.26
N THR A 8 11.51 12.91 16.42
CA THR A 8 12.50 12.99 15.32
C THR A 8 12.10 12.04 14.18
N ARG A 9 11.76 10.79 14.48
CA ARG A 9 11.34 9.80 13.48
C ARG A 9 10.07 10.23 12.73
N LYS A 10 9.09 10.81 13.44
CA LYS A 10 7.86 11.30 12.81
C LYS A 10 8.13 12.48 11.87
N LYS A 11 9.09 13.35 12.22
CA LYS A 11 9.52 14.45 11.36
C LYS A 11 10.22 13.95 10.10
N GLU A 12 11.16 13.01 10.23
CA GLU A 12 11.86 12.38 9.10
C GLU A 12 10.86 11.68 8.17
N GLN A 13 9.91 10.92 8.70
CA GLN A 13 8.87 10.26 7.91
C GLN A 13 8.00 11.27 7.12
N LYS A 14 7.67 12.42 7.72
CA LYS A 14 6.95 13.47 7.01
C LYS A 14 7.80 14.07 5.88
N GLU A 15 9.07 14.37 6.13
CA GLU A 15 9.99 14.90 5.12
C GLU A 15 10.17 13.93 3.93
N ASP A 16 10.27 12.62 4.20
CA ASP A 16 10.36 11.59 3.16
C ASP A 16 9.06 11.46 2.38
N LEU A 17 7.92 11.57 3.06
CA LEU A 17 6.60 11.56 2.41
C LEU A 17 6.44 12.78 1.51
N ASP A 18 6.75 13.98 1.98
CA ASP A 18 6.67 15.23 1.21
C ASP A 18 7.55 15.17 -0.04
N LYS A 19 8.79 14.65 0.09
CA LYS A 19 9.68 14.42 -1.07
C LYS A 19 9.14 13.35 -2.01
N GLY A 20 8.62 12.26 -1.46
CA GLY A 20 8.04 11.16 -2.24
C GLY A 20 6.80 11.59 -3.03
N LEU A 21 6.02 12.53 -2.54
CA LEU A 21 4.82 13.03 -3.20
C LEU A 21 5.03 14.32 -4.01
N GLU A 22 6.23 14.88 -4.06
CA GLU A 22 6.51 16.18 -4.71
C GLU A 22 6.07 16.22 -6.18
N LYS A 23 6.29 15.15 -6.95
CA LYS A 23 5.84 15.07 -8.34
C LYS A 23 4.33 15.04 -8.47
N THR A 24 3.65 14.29 -7.61
CA THR A 24 2.18 14.24 -7.55
C THR A 24 1.61 15.60 -7.16
N LYS A 25 2.14 16.19 -6.11
CA LYS A 25 1.76 17.53 -5.65
C LYS A 25 1.90 18.57 -6.75
N THR A 26 3.07 18.65 -7.40
CA THR A 26 3.33 19.62 -8.45
C THR A 26 2.43 19.40 -9.66
N SER A 27 2.18 18.16 -10.06
CA SER A 27 1.35 17.83 -11.20
C SER A 27 -0.13 18.08 -10.96
N VAL A 28 -0.66 17.71 -9.79
CA VAL A 28 -2.10 17.73 -9.50
C VAL A 28 -2.50 19.07 -8.87
N PHE A 29 -1.94 19.39 -7.72
CA PHE A 29 -2.43 20.49 -6.91
C PHE A 29 -1.99 21.87 -7.41
N SER A 30 -0.86 21.98 -8.10
CA SER A 30 -0.50 23.22 -8.81
C SER A 30 -1.47 23.52 -9.96
N ARG A 31 -2.03 22.49 -10.60
CA ARG A 31 -3.05 22.63 -11.65
C ARG A 31 -4.40 23.02 -11.06
N ILE A 32 -4.81 22.41 -9.94
CA ILE A 32 -6.01 22.82 -9.20
C ILE A 32 -5.93 24.29 -8.82
N SER A 33 -4.83 24.72 -8.19
CA SER A 33 -4.63 26.12 -7.81
C SER A 33 -4.70 27.08 -9.00
N LYS A 34 -4.15 26.69 -10.17
CA LYS A 34 -4.23 27.49 -11.40
C LYS A 34 -5.64 27.53 -11.98
N ALA A 35 -6.36 26.41 -11.97
CA ALA A 35 -7.73 26.31 -12.53
C ALA A 35 -8.72 27.19 -11.76
N ILE A 36 -8.48 27.38 -10.45
CA ILE A 36 -9.31 28.20 -9.57
C ILE A 36 -8.83 29.65 -9.43
N MET A 37 -7.62 29.97 -9.92
CA MET A 37 -7.04 31.31 -9.80
C MET A 37 -7.89 32.36 -10.54
N GLY A 38 -8.26 33.43 -9.86
CA GLY A 38 -9.07 34.54 -10.42
C GLY A 38 -10.58 34.28 -10.47
N LYS A 39 -11.06 33.09 -10.11
CA LYS A 39 -12.48 32.81 -9.96
C LYS A 39 -12.99 33.28 -8.58
N SER A 40 -14.21 33.79 -8.50
CA SER A 40 -14.82 34.27 -7.25
C SER A 40 -15.82 33.27 -6.65
N THR A 41 -16.32 32.36 -7.46
CA THR A 41 -17.33 31.35 -7.10
C THR A 41 -16.97 29.99 -7.67
N VAL A 42 -17.50 28.92 -7.08
CA VAL A 42 -17.41 27.55 -7.60
C VAL A 42 -18.58 27.38 -8.57
N ASP A 43 -18.30 27.49 -9.86
CA ASP A 43 -19.25 27.28 -10.95
C ASP A 43 -18.98 25.94 -11.67
N ASP A 44 -19.82 25.60 -12.63
CA ASP A 44 -19.70 24.35 -13.41
C ASP A 44 -18.34 24.27 -14.12
N GLU A 45 -17.79 25.39 -14.65
CA GLU A 45 -16.47 25.44 -15.27
C GLU A 45 -15.35 25.07 -14.29
N VAL A 46 -15.43 25.50 -13.04
CA VAL A 46 -14.46 25.12 -11.99
C VAL A 46 -14.56 23.64 -11.66
N LEU A 47 -15.78 23.09 -11.61
CA LEU A 47 -16.00 21.67 -11.31
C LEU A 47 -15.52 20.76 -12.47
N ASP A 48 -15.81 21.15 -13.73
CA ASP A 48 -15.33 20.45 -14.91
C ASP A 48 -13.79 20.41 -14.97
N ASN A 49 -13.14 21.54 -14.69
CA ASN A 49 -11.69 21.62 -14.61
C ASN A 49 -11.12 20.74 -13.49
N LEU A 50 -11.79 20.69 -12.35
CA LEU A 50 -11.39 19.84 -11.23
C LEU A 50 -11.52 18.36 -11.58
N GLU A 51 -12.61 17.97 -12.23
CA GLU A 51 -12.83 16.62 -12.74
C GLU A 51 -11.71 16.21 -13.71
N GLU A 52 -11.40 17.04 -14.71
CA GLU A 52 -10.31 16.77 -15.66
C GLU A 52 -8.96 16.59 -14.96
N ILE A 53 -8.65 17.43 -13.96
CA ILE A 53 -7.40 17.34 -13.21
C ILE A 53 -7.33 16.04 -12.43
N LEU A 54 -8.39 15.64 -11.73
CA LEU A 54 -8.42 14.40 -10.95
C LEU A 54 -8.24 13.18 -11.86
N ILE A 55 -8.97 13.09 -12.98
CA ILE A 55 -8.85 12.01 -13.96
C ILE A 55 -7.44 11.94 -14.56
N THR A 56 -6.89 13.07 -14.97
CA THR A 56 -5.52 13.11 -15.54
C THR A 56 -4.42 12.85 -14.53
N SER A 57 -4.77 12.81 -13.25
CA SER A 57 -3.90 12.46 -12.12
C SER A 57 -4.04 11.00 -11.68
N ASP A 58 -4.69 10.19 -12.53
CA ASP A 58 -4.98 8.76 -12.31
C ASP A 58 -5.92 8.48 -11.11
N VAL A 59 -6.71 9.45 -10.67
CA VAL A 59 -7.94 9.15 -9.93
C VAL A 59 -8.91 8.54 -10.91
N ASP A 60 -9.51 7.39 -10.60
CA ASP A 60 -10.46 6.77 -11.52
C ASP A 60 -11.74 7.60 -11.67
N VAL A 61 -12.46 7.36 -12.78
CA VAL A 61 -13.64 8.16 -13.15
C VAL A 61 -14.74 8.07 -12.09
N GLU A 62 -15.01 6.88 -11.55
CA GLU A 62 -16.08 6.68 -10.56
C GLU A 62 -15.78 7.44 -9.26
N THR A 63 -14.56 7.32 -8.75
CA THR A 63 -14.12 8.05 -7.56
C THR A 63 -14.09 9.57 -7.81
N THR A 64 -13.66 10.00 -9.02
CA THR A 64 -13.67 11.41 -9.40
C THR A 64 -15.08 11.98 -9.36
N LEU A 65 -16.04 11.35 -10.03
CA LEU A 65 -17.44 11.78 -10.03
C LEU A 65 -18.01 11.84 -8.60
N LYS A 66 -17.71 10.86 -7.77
CA LYS A 66 -18.12 10.85 -6.36
C LYS A 66 -17.55 12.04 -5.57
N ILE A 67 -16.30 12.43 -5.84
CA ILE A 67 -15.69 13.63 -5.23
C ILE A 67 -16.41 14.90 -5.72
N ILE A 68 -16.65 15.04 -7.02
CA ILE A 68 -17.33 16.18 -7.63
C ILE A 68 -18.75 16.33 -7.06
N ASP A 69 -19.53 15.25 -7.04
CA ASP A 69 -20.90 15.24 -6.48
C ASP A 69 -20.92 15.70 -5.02
N ARG A 70 -19.97 15.24 -4.21
CA ARG A 70 -19.86 15.66 -2.79
C ARG A 70 -19.52 17.15 -2.67
N ILE A 71 -18.62 17.66 -3.53
CA ILE A 71 -18.29 19.09 -3.56
C ILE A 71 -19.51 19.91 -3.96
N GLN A 72 -20.23 19.52 -5.04
CA GLN A 72 -21.47 20.19 -5.47
C GLN A 72 -22.51 20.23 -4.36
N ALA A 73 -22.75 19.11 -3.69
CA ALA A 73 -23.70 19.04 -2.58
C ALA A 73 -23.31 19.99 -1.42
N ARG A 74 -22.01 20.12 -1.12
CA ARG A 74 -21.52 21.06 -0.10
C ARG A 74 -21.68 22.52 -0.53
N VAL A 75 -21.31 22.84 -1.78
CA VAL A 75 -21.46 24.20 -2.33
C VAL A 75 -22.93 24.63 -2.33
N ALA A 76 -23.85 23.73 -2.74
CA ALA A 76 -25.28 24.01 -2.73
C ALA A 76 -25.85 24.22 -1.32
N ARG A 77 -25.36 23.47 -0.33
CA ARG A 77 -25.81 23.58 1.07
C ARG A 77 -25.30 24.84 1.75
N ASP A 78 -24.02 25.14 1.58
CA ASP A 78 -23.32 26.16 2.36
C ASP A 78 -23.44 27.56 1.71
N LYS A 79 -24.09 27.71 0.57
CA LYS A 79 -24.49 28.89 -0.21
C LYS A 79 -23.40 29.90 -0.63
N TYR A 80 -22.23 29.89 -0.02
CA TYR A 80 -21.09 30.75 -0.34
C TYR A 80 -19.78 30.01 -0.11
N VAL A 81 -19.32 29.29 -1.14
CA VAL A 81 -17.99 28.70 -1.11
C VAL A 81 -17.08 29.52 -2.01
N GLY A 82 -16.27 30.37 -1.39
CA GLY A 82 -15.18 31.05 -2.10
C GLY A 82 -14.09 30.06 -2.49
N ILE A 83 -13.31 30.41 -3.49
CA ILE A 83 -12.22 29.57 -4.02
C ILE A 83 -11.20 29.13 -2.94
N SER A 84 -10.91 29.99 -1.97
CA SER A 84 -10.04 29.65 -0.83
C SER A 84 -10.60 28.49 0.02
N GLU A 85 -11.90 28.30 -0.02
CA GLU A 85 -12.61 27.26 0.71
C GLU A 85 -12.71 25.96 -0.06
N LEU A 86 -12.65 26.00 -1.40
CA LEU A 86 -12.71 24.83 -2.27
C LEU A 86 -11.56 23.85 -2.00
N ASN A 87 -10.32 24.34 -1.84
CA ASN A 87 -9.18 23.49 -1.48
C ASN A 87 -9.38 22.77 -0.15
N ARG A 88 -9.96 23.47 0.84
CA ARG A 88 -10.30 22.88 2.14
C ARG A 88 -11.36 21.80 1.99
N ILE A 89 -12.41 22.05 1.21
CA ILE A 89 -13.49 21.09 0.96
C ILE A 89 -12.94 19.87 0.23
N LEU A 90 -12.16 20.05 -0.84
CA LEU A 90 -11.56 18.96 -1.58
C LEU A 90 -10.67 18.09 -0.67
N LYS A 91 -9.83 18.70 0.16
CA LYS A 91 -9.02 18.01 1.15
C LYS A 91 -9.87 17.19 2.12
N GLU A 92 -10.94 17.77 2.63
CA GLU A 92 -11.87 17.12 3.57
C GLU A 92 -12.61 15.94 2.91
N GLU A 93 -13.07 16.08 1.66
CA GLU A 93 -13.77 15.00 0.94
C GLU A 93 -12.83 13.83 0.60
N ILE A 94 -11.60 14.12 0.16
CA ILE A 94 -10.58 13.07 -0.07
C ILE A 94 -10.26 12.37 1.26
N MET A 95 -10.09 13.12 2.34
CA MET A 95 -9.81 12.54 3.65
C MET A 95 -10.97 11.67 4.15
N ALA A 96 -12.21 12.09 3.92
CA ALA A 96 -13.40 11.32 4.27
C ALA A 96 -13.48 10.00 3.49
N LEU A 97 -13.20 10.03 2.18
CA LEU A 97 -13.13 8.82 1.35
C LEU A 97 -12.09 7.82 1.86
N LEU A 98 -10.89 8.29 2.19
CA LEU A 98 -9.82 7.44 2.73
C LEU A 98 -10.19 6.88 4.12
N GLN A 99 -10.91 7.65 4.94
CA GLN A 99 -11.40 7.21 6.25
C GLN A 99 -12.44 6.10 6.18
N GLU A 100 -13.36 6.17 5.22
CA GLU A 100 -14.42 5.15 5.04
C GLU A 100 -13.84 3.75 4.81
N ASN A 101 -12.59 3.67 4.37
CA ASN A 101 -11.91 2.43 4.00
C ASN A 101 -10.83 2.02 5.02
N GLU A 102 -10.75 2.71 6.15
CA GLU A 102 -9.79 2.37 7.21
C GLU A 102 -10.30 1.22 8.07
N SER A 103 -9.51 0.18 8.21
CA SER A 103 -9.76 -0.88 9.18
C SER A 103 -8.66 -0.89 10.25
N GLY A 104 -8.92 -0.20 11.38
CA GLY A 104 -8.11 -0.27 12.60
C GLY A 104 -6.96 0.74 12.73
N ASP A 105 -6.30 0.74 13.90
CA ASP A 105 -5.25 1.67 14.33
C ASP A 105 -3.88 1.47 13.65
N GLY A 106 -3.84 1.33 12.33
CA GLY A 106 -2.66 0.95 11.55
C GLY A 106 -1.48 1.94 11.53
N THR A 107 -1.20 2.67 12.60
CA THR A 107 -0.13 3.69 12.62
C THR A 107 1.25 3.15 12.97
N THR A 108 1.38 1.86 13.27
CA THR A 108 2.63 1.26 13.73
C THR A 108 2.88 -0.11 13.08
N PHE A 109 4.15 -0.58 13.10
CA PHE A 109 4.50 -1.95 12.75
C PHE A 109 4.21 -2.92 13.91
N ASP A 110 3.03 -2.78 14.54
CA ASP A 110 2.55 -3.70 15.54
C ASP A 110 1.77 -4.87 14.93
N ILE A 111 1.74 -5.96 15.64
CA ILE A 111 0.98 -7.15 15.27
C ILE A 111 -0.32 -7.18 16.08
N PRO A 112 -1.42 -7.67 15.49
CA PRO A 112 -2.68 -7.81 16.21
C PRO A 112 -2.52 -8.70 17.45
N ALA A 113 -3.16 -8.32 18.55
CA ALA A 113 -3.11 -9.09 19.79
C ALA A 113 -3.59 -10.54 19.58
N GLY A 114 -2.87 -11.48 20.19
CA GLY A 114 -3.20 -12.91 20.10
C GLY A 114 -2.79 -13.60 18.80
N LYS A 115 -2.12 -12.92 17.87
CA LYS A 115 -1.61 -13.50 16.62
C LYS A 115 -0.10 -13.70 16.72
N LYS A 116 0.33 -14.93 16.99
CA LYS A 116 1.76 -15.28 17.07
C LYS A 116 1.99 -16.71 16.57
N PRO A 117 2.73 -16.86 15.45
CA PRO A 117 3.26 -15.80 14.61
C PRO A 117 2.17 -15.09 13.80
N TYR A 118 2.30 -13.77 13.59
CA TYR A 118 1.49 -13.05 12.61
C TYR A 118 2.00 -13.36 11.21
N VAL A 119 1.16 -13.97 10.38
CA VAL A 119 1.55 -14.48 9.06
C VAL A 119 1.04 -13.55 7.97
N ILE A 120 1.97 -12.98 7.21
CA ILE A 120 1.72 -12.10 6.06
C ILE A 120 2.08 -12.85 4.78
N MET A 121 1.11 -13.01 3.88
CA MET A 121 1.33 -13.52 2.53
C MET A 121 1.36 -12.36 1.55
N VAL A 122 2.48 -12.13 0.88
CA VAL A 122 2.67 -10.99 -0.04
C VAL A 122 2.39 -11.43 -1.46
N VAL A 123 1.42 -10.77 -2.11
CA VAL A 123 0.97 -11.06 -3.47
C VAL A 123 1.09 -9.82 -4.37
N GLY A 124 1.01 -10.01 -5.69
CA GLY A 124 1.10 -8.94 -6.69
C GLY A 124 1.89 -9.39 -7.92
N VAL A 125 1.84 -8.64 -9.02
CA VAL A 125 2.55 -9.00 -10.25
C VAL A 125 4.08 -8.87 -10.11
N ASN A 126 4.82 -9.42 -11.07
CA ASN A 126 6.27 -9.25 -11.10
C ASN A 126 6.64 -7.78 -11.39
N GLY A 127 7.67 -7.28 -10.72
CA GLY A 127 8.20 -5.92 -10.93
C GLY A 127 7.55 -4.81 -10.09
N VAL A 128 6.46 -5.10 -9.36
CA VAL A 128 5.81 -4.09 -8.49
C VAL A 128 6.58 -3.80 -7.19
N GLY A 129 7.64 -4.56 -6.90
CA GLY A 129 8.44 -4.35 -5.70
C GLY A 129 8.12 -5.27 -4.52
N LYS A 130 7.47 -6.44 -4.72
CA LYS A 130 7.16 -7.38 -3.63
C LYS A 130 8.34 -7.70 -2.75
N THR A 131 9.41 -8.27 -3.33
CA THR A 131 10.59 -8.70 -2.58
C THR A 131 11.27 -7.55 -1.84
N THR A 132 11.31 -6.36 -2.45
CA THR A 132 11.80 -5.13 -1.81
C THR A 132 10.89 -4.72 -0.64
N THR A 133 9.59 -4.77 -0.82
CA THR A 133 8.61 -4.47 0.24
C THR A 133 8.76 -5.43 1.41
N ILE A 134 8.94 -6.73 1.14
CA ILE A 134 9.18 -7.75 2.17
C ILE A 134 10.45 -7.42 2.97
N GLY A 135 11.55 -7.07 2.28
CA GLY A 135 12.79 -6.67 2.95
C GLY A 135 12.63 -5.45 3.85
N LYS A 136 11.91 -4.42 3.38
CA LYS A 136 11.61 -3.21 4.17
C LYS A 136 10.65 -3.48 5.33
N LEU A 137 9.64 -4.35 5.14
CA LEU A 137 8.75 -4.79 6.20
C LEU A 137 9.54 -5.54 7.30
N ALA A 138 10.38 -6.48 6.90
CA ALA A 138 11.24 -7.22 7.83
C ALA A 138 12.14 -6.28 8.64
N TYR A 139 12.73 -5.28 8.01
CA TYR A 139 13.52 -4.25 8.68
C TYR A 139 12.70 -3.47 9.72
N ASN A 140 11.51 -3.00 9.33
CA ASN A 140 10.67 -2.21 10.22
C ASN A 140 10.13 -3.04 11.39
N PHE A 141 9.67 -4.28 11.16
CA PHE A 141 9.24 -5.17 12.25
C PHE A 141 10.38 -5.50 13.19
N LYS A 142 11.59 -5.78 12.67
CA LYS A 142 12.76 -6.02 13.49
C LYS A 142 13.13 -4.81 14.35
N ASN A 143 13.07 -3.60 13.77
CA ASN A 143 13.32 -2.36 14.52
C ASN A 143 12.23 -2.07 15.57
N ALA A 144 11.02 -2.60 15.38
CA ALA A 144 9.96 -2.61 16.38
C ALA A 144 10.13 -3.72 17.45
N GLY A 145 11.27 -4.42 17.45
CA GLY A 145 11.61 -5.46 18.42
C GLY A 145 10.97 -6.82 18.16
N LYS A 146 10.43 -7.06 16.95
CA LYS A 146 9.78 -8.32 16.58
C LYS A 146 10.80 -9.31 16.01
N LYS A 147 10.62 -10.60 16.31
CA LYS A 147 11.34 -11.70 15.67
C LYS A 147 10.67 -12.02 14.34
N VAL A 148 11.37 -11.85 13.22
CA VAL A 148 10.85 -12.01 11.87
C VAL A 148 11.47 -13.23 11.20
N VAL A 149 10.66 -14.00 10.45
CA VAL A 149 11.11 -15.09 9.58
C VAL A 149 10.56 -14.85 8.18
N LEU A 150 11.41 -14.99 7.16
CA LEU A 150 11.04 -14.86 5.74
C LEU A 150 10.91 -16.22 5.06
N GLY A 151 10.00 -16.33 4.08
CA GLY A 151 9.82 -17.52 3.25
C GLY A 151 9.88 -17.18 1.78
N ALA A 152 10.81 -17.83 1.04
CA ALA A 152 11.05 -17.61 -0.39
C ALA A 152 10.19 -18.55 -1.23
N SER A 153 8.88 -18.28 -1.35
CA SER A 153 7.96 -19.15 -2.10
C SER A 153 7.81 -18.76 -3.59
N ASP A 154 8.52 -17.74 -4.12
CA ASP A 154 8.67 -17.53 -5.57
C ASP A 154 9.80 -18.44 -6.13
N THR A 155 9.64 -19.76 -6.01
CA THR A 155 10.66 -20.78 -6.26
C THR A 155 11.01 -20.94 -7.74
N PHE A 156 10.14 -20.51 -8.64
CA PHE A 156 10.38 -20.59 -10.09
C PHE A 156 11.34 -19.53 -10.61
N ARG A 157 11.59 -18.48 -9.82
CA ARG A 157 12.49 -17.39 -10.17
C ARG A 157 13.71 -17.42 -9.26
N ALA A 158 14.80 -18.07 -9.72
CA ALA A 158 16.05 -18.13 -8.96
C ALA A 158 16.53 -16.73 -8.48
N ALA A 159 16.37 -15.71 -9.33
CA ALA A 159 16.70 -14.33 -8.98
C ALA A 159 15.83 -13.78 -7.84
N ALA A 160 14.56 -14.17 -7.72
CA ALA A 160 13.69 -13.73 -6.64
C ALA A 160 14.11 -14.34 -5.29
N VAL A 161 14.39 -15.64 -5.28
CA VAL A 161 14.90 -16.33 -4.08
C VAL A 161 16.22 -15.71 -3.63
N SER A 162 17.18 -15.51 -4.55
CA SER A 162 18.47 -14.88 -4.23
C SER A 162 18.30 -13.44 -3.73
N GLN A 163 17.38 -12.67 -4.33
CA GLN A 163 17.10 -11.30 -3.90
C GLN A 163 16.51 -11.27 -2.49
N LEU A 164 15.59 -12.19 -2.17
CA LEU A 164 15.02 -12.26 -0.82
C LEU A 164 16.09 -12.66 0.22
N GLN A 165 17.01 -13.56 -0.15
CA GLN A 165 18.13 -13.93 0.72
C GLN A 165 19.04 -12.73 1.01
N ILE A 166 19.37 -11.92 -0.01
CA ILE A 166 20.15 -10.68 0.17
C ILE A 166 19.45 -9.72 1.15
N TRP A 167 18.14 -9.58 1.04
CA TRP A 167 17.36 -8.77 1.99
C TRP A 167 17.41 -9.36 3.41
N ALA A 168 17.23 -10.68 3.54
CA ALA A 168 17.30 -11.38 4.82
C ALA A 168 18.65 -11.16 5.51
N ASP A 169 19.75 -11.31 4.77
CA ASP A 169 21.11 -11.10 5.25
C ASP A 169 21.33 -9.63 5.67
N ARG A 170 20.89 -8.69 4.84
CA ARG A 170 21.01 -7.25 5.12
C ARG A 170 20.25 -6.84 6.38
N VAL A 171 19.07 -7.40 6.59
CA VAL A 171 18.24 -7.13 7.77
C VAL A 171 18.72 -7.98 8.97
N GLY A 172 19.38 -9.11 8.72
CA GLY A 172 19.81 -10.07 9.74
C GLY A 172 18.62 -10.83 10.33
N VAL A 173 17.80 -11.43 9.45
CA VAL A 173 16.66 -12.30 9.80
C VAL A 173 16.76 -13.61 9.03
N PRO A 174 16.26 -14.75 9.55
CA PRO A 174 16.27 -16.02 8.84
C PRO A 174 15.36 -15.98 7.61
N CYS A 175 15.81 -16.64 6.53
CA CYS A 175 15.04 -16.88 5.32
C CYS A 175 14.97 -18.36 5.05
N ILE A 176 13.77 -18.91 4.99
CA ILE A 176 13.53 -20.30 4.65
C ILE A 176 13.35 -20.39 3.14
N GLN A 177 14.17 -21.25 2.51
CA GLN A 177 14.15 -21.50 1.08
C GLN A 177 14.41 -22.97 0.79
N GLN A 178 14.00 -23.42 -0.37
CA GLN A 178 14.32 -24.74 -0.93
C GLN A 178 14.97 -24.57 -2.31
N GLY A 179 15.41 -25.66 -2.91
CA GLY A 179 16.03 -25.65 -4.24
C GLY A 179 15.12 -25.03 -5.30
N GLN A 180 15.72 -24.55 -6.40
CA GLN A 180 15.00 -23.98 -7.53
C GLN A 180 13.94 -24.96 -8.06
N GLY A 181 12.71 -24.47 -8.29
CA GLY A 181 11.59 -25.27 -8.76
C GLY A 181 10.92 -26.14 -7.69
N ALA A 182 11.30 -25.98 -6.41
CA ALA A 182 10.59 -26.60 -5.31
C ALA A 182 9.12 -26.14 -5.28
N ASP A 183 8.25 -26.93 -4.65
CA ASP A 183 6.84 -26.56 -4.48
C ASP A 183 6.71 -25.32 -3.58
N PRO A 184 6.16 -24.20 -4.07
CA PRO A 184 5.97 -22.98 -3.27
C PRO A 184 5.23 -23.20 -1.94
N ALA A 185 4.25 -24.11 -1.96
CA ALA A 185 3.48 -24.46 -0.77
C ALA A 185 4.33 -25.20 0.28
N SER A 186 5.30 -26.03 -0.16
CA SER A 186 6.24 -26.70 0.75
C SER A 186 7.11 -25.68 1.47
N VAL A 187 7.64 -24.67 0.76
CA VAL A 187 8.43 -23.59 1.36
C VAL A 187 7.61 -22.81 2.37
N ALA A 188 6.36 -22.45 2.03
CA ALA A 188 5.48 -21.71 2.94
C ALA A 188 5.17 -22.53 4.22
N PHE A 189 4.88 -23.82 4.07
CA PHE A 189 4.65 -24.72 5.21
C PHE A 189 5.88 -24.79 6.13
N ASP A 190 7.06 -25.04 5.58
CA ASP A 190 8.30 -25.12 6.35
C ASP A 190 8.66 -23.80 7.02
N THR A 191 8.37 -22.67 6.35
CA THR A 191 8.58 -21.34 6.92
C THR A 191 7.71 -21.10 8.16
N VAL A 192 6.40 -21.36 8.07
CA VAL A 192 5.49 -21.17 9.21
C VAL A 192 5.82 -22.12 10.34
N LYS A 193 6.13 -23.41 10.01
CA LYS A 193 6.54 -24.41 11.00
C LYS A 193 7.84 -24.01 11.71
N SER A 194 8.83 -23.53 10.96
CA SER A 194 10.10 -23.05 11.52
C SER A 194 9.87 -21.82 12.43
N ALA A 195 9.00 -20.90 12.02
CA ALA A 195 8.67 -19.71 12.79
C ALA A 195 8.00 -20.05 14.13
N VAL A 196 7.06 -20.99 14.14
CA VAL A 196 6.44 -21.49 15.38
C VAL A 196 7.49 -22.11 16.30
N ALA A 197 8.39 -22.96 15.77
CA ALA A 197 9.46 -23.60 16.54
C ALA A 197 10.46 -22.60 17.12
N GLN A 198 10.68 -21.46 16.47
CA GLN A 198 11.57 -20.39 16.92
C GLN A 198 10.90 -19.34 17.81
N ASP A 199 9.61 -19.49 18.10
CA ASP A 199 8.80 -18.47 18.79
C ASP A 199 8.89 -17.09 18.10
N ALA A 200 8.79 -17.10 16.77
CA ALA A 200 8.81 -15.86 15.96
C ALA A 200 7.50 -15.08 16.13
N ASP A 201 7.61 -13.76 16.01
CA ASP A 201 6.46 -12.85 16.10
C ASP A 201 5.78 -12.65 14.74
N VAL A 202 6.57 -12.60 13.65
CA VAL A 202 6.10 -12.30 12.30
C VAL A 202 6.70 -13.27 11.29
N VAL A 203 5.85 -13.73 10.36
CA VAL A 203 6.26 -14.50 9.17
C VAL A 203 5.85 -13.72 7.94
N ILE A 204 6.75 -13.55 6.97
CA ILE A 204 6.44 -12.91 5.69
C ILE A 204 6.81 -13.86 4.56
N ILE A 205 5.81 -14.22 3.73
CA ILE A 205 5.93 -15.16 2.62
C ILE A 205 5.95 -14.39 1.30
N ASP A 206 7.06 -14.48 0.54
CA ASP A 206 7.13 -14.00 -0.86
C ASP A 206 6.45 -15.01 -1.78
N THR A 207 5.62 -14.57 -2.71
CA THR A 207 4.92 -15.43 -3.66
C THR A 207 5.19 -15.05 -5.11
N ALA A 208 4.96 -15.98 -6.03
CA ALA A 208 5.03 -15.71 -7.45
C ALA A 208 4.01 -14.65 -7.90
N GLY A 209 4.34 -13.92 -8.97
CA GLY A 209 3.49 -12.84 -9.50
C GLY A 209 3.15 -12.99 -10.99
N ARG A 210 3.00 -14.23 -11.50
CA ARG A 210 2.76 -14.52 -12.92
C ARG A 210 1.29 -14.40 -13.32
N LEU A 211 0.76 -13.18 -13.33
CA LEU A 211 -0.66 -12.92 -13.60
C LEU A 211 -1.13 -13.34 -15.01
N HIS A 212 -0.22 -13.41 -15.99
CA HIS A 212 -0.52 -13.91 -17.34
C HIS A 212 -1.01 -15.38 -17.34
N ASN A 213 -0.68 -16.16 -16.32
CA ASN A 213 -1.21 -17.51 -16.07
C ASN A 213 -2.09 -17.50 -14.80
N LYS A 214 -3.14 -16.67 -14.83
CA LYS A 214 -4.00 -16.37 -13.68
C LYS A 214 -4.50 -17.63 -12.97
N VAL A 215 -4.99 -18.62 -13.71
CA VAL A 215 -5.59 -19.85 -13.12
C VAL A 215 -4.55 -20.61 -12.29
N ASN A 216 -3.34 -20.78 -12.82
CA ASN A 216 -2.29 -21.50 -12.11
C ASN A 216 -1.79 -20.72 -10.91
N LEU A 217 -1.62 -19.40 -11.04
CA LEU A 217 -1.23 -18.54 -9.94
C LEU A 217 -2.26 -18.63 -8.79
N MET A 218 -3.56 -18.55 -9.10
CA MET A 218 -4.61 -18.63 -8.08
C MET A 218 -4.64 -19.97 -7.37
N ARG A 219 -4.45 -21.08 -8.11
CA ARG A 219 -4.33 -22.43 -7.50
C ARG A 219 -3.11 -22.49 -6.58
N GLU A 220 -1.99 -21.93 -6.98
CA GLU A 220 -0.77 -21.87 -6.17
C GLU A 220 -0.99 -21.08 -4.89
N LEU A 221 -1.55 -19.85 -4.96
CA LEU A 221 -1.84 -19.03 -3.79
C LEU A 221 -2.83 -19.71 -2.83
N THR A 222 -3.88 -20.36 -3.37
CA THR A 222 -4.82 -21.14 -2.56
C THR A 222 -4.13 -22.32 -1.86
N LYS A 223 -3.23 -23.03 -2.56
CA LYS A 223 -2.45 -24.12 -1.98
C LYS A 223 -1.53 -23.63 -0.86
N ILE A 224 -0.82 -22.50 -1.09
CA ILE A 224 0.03 -21.86 -0.08
C ILE A 224 -0.80 -21.52 1.17
N LYS A 225 -1.95 -20.87 1.02
CA LYS A 225 -2.87 -20.58 2.12
C LYS A 225 -3.26 -21.84 2.89
N THR A 226 -3.70 -22.87 2.17
CA THR A 226 -4.17 -24.13 2.78
C THR A 226 -3.10 -24.84 3.60
N VAL A 227 -1.84 -24.83 3.16
CA VAL A 227 -0.78 -25.49 3.91
C VAL A 227 -0.33 -24.71 5.13
N MET A 228 -0.37 -23.37 5.08
CA MET A 228 -0.09 -22.53 6.24
C MET A 228 -1.12 -22.77 7.36
N GLN A 229 -2.40 -22.96 6.99
CA GLN A 229 -3.50 -23.27 7.93
C GLN A 229 -3.33 -24.60 8.66
N LYS A 230 -2.55 -25.54 8.12
CA LYS A 230 -2.22 -26.78 8.82
C LYS A 230 -1.29 -26.56 10.01
N VAL A 231 -0.57 -25.43 10.05
CA VAL A 231 0.35 -25.10 11.14
C VAL A 231 -0.26 -24.02 12.05
N VAL A 232 -0.82 -22.96 11.45
CA VAL A 232 -1.53 -21.87 12.15
C VAL A 232 -2.92 -21.78 11.53
N PRO A 233 -3.98 -22.24 12.22
CA PRO A 233 -5.31 -22.48 11.62
C PRO A 233 -5.96 -21.27 10.96
N ASP A 234 -5.67 -20.07 11.41
CA ASP A 234 -6.19 -18.80 10.88
C ASP A 234 -5.19 -18.04 9.97
N ALA A 235 -4.08 -18.68 9.57
CA ALA A 235 -3.13 -18.10 8.62
C ALA A 235 -3.64 -18.18 7.16
N PRO A 236 -3.21 -17.24 6.29
CA PRO A 236 -2.50 -16.01 6.60
C PRO A 236 -3.44 -15.00 7.25
N HIS A 237 -2.94 -14.24 8.23
CA HIS A 237 -3.70 -13.19 8.88
C HIS A 237 -3.79 -11.94 7.99
N GLU A 238 -2.79 -11.74 7.14
CA GLU A 238 -2.73 -10.66 6.16
C GLU A 238 -2.36 -11.20 4.79
N ILE A 239 -3.18 -10.89 3.78
CA ILE A 239 -2.86 -11.06 2.37
C ILE A 239 -2.59 -9.66 1.82
N LEU A 240 -1.31 -9.31 1.76
CA LEU A 240 -0.82 -8.00 1.37
C LEU A 240 -0.62 -7.94 -0.14
N LEU A 241 -1.48 -7.21 -0.84
CA LEU A 241 -1.30 -6.95 -2.27
C LEU A 241 -0.38 -5.74 -2.47
N VAL A 242 0.73 -5.98 -3.15
CA VAL A 242 1.69 -4.94 -3.53
C VAL A 242 1.39 -4.46 -4.94
N LEU A 243 1.22 -3.14 -5.10
CA LEU A 243 0.93 -2.47 -6.35
C LEU A 243 1.95 -1.36 -6.62
N ASP A 244 2.29 -1.16 -7.88
CA ASP A 244 3.17 -0.08 -8.35
C ASP A 244 2.33 1.13 -8.72
N ALA A 245 2.37 2.20 -7.91
CA ALA A 245 1.61 3.42 -8.12
C ALA A 245 1.97 4.13 -9.43
N SER A 246 3.18 3.94 -9.95
CA SER A 246 3.61 4.55 -11.21
C SER A 246 2.88 4.00 -12.44
N THR A 247 2.20 2.87 -12.31
CA THR A 247 1.44 2.24 -13.40
C THR A 247 0.02 2.80 -13.54
N GLY A 248 -0.43 3.69 -12.63
CA GLY A 248 -1.72 4.35 -12.70
C GLY A 248 -2.88 3.36 -12.79
N GLN A 249 -3.76 3.52 -13.79
CA GLN A 249 -4.95 2.67 -14.00
C GLN A 249 -4.62 1.17 -14.10
N ASN A 250 -3.41 0.78 -14.53
CA ASN A 250 -3.01 -0.63 -14.53
C ASN A 250 -2.92 -1.20 -13.11
N ALA A 251 -2.58 -0.39 -12.09
CA ALA A 251 -2.59 -0.84 -10.71
C ALA A 251 -4.02 -1.18 -10.24
N ILE A 252 -5.01 -0.40 -10.66
CA ILE A 252 -6.43 -0.66 -10.38
C ILE A 252 -6.88 -1.99 -10.99
N GLU A 253 -6.53 -2.23 -12.26
CA GLU A 253 -6.87 -3.49 -12.92
C GLU A 253 -6.20 -4.70 -12.25
N GLN A 254 -4.94 -4.57 -11.82
CA GLN A 254 -4.26 -5.60 -11.04
C GLN A 254 -4.96 -5.84 -9.71
N ALA A 255 -5.34 -4.78 -8.98
CA ALA A 255 -6.08 -4.90 -7.74
C ALA A 255 -7.39 -5.68 -7.95
N LYS A 256 -8.17 -5.34 -8.98
CA LYS A 256 -9.40 -6.04 -9.34
C LYS A 256 -9.18 -7.52 -9.60
N GLN A 257 -8.11 -7.88 -10.29
CA GLN A 257 -7.83 -9.28 -10.60
C GLN A 257 -7.39 -10.07 -9.37
N PHE A 258 -6.58 -9.49 -8.49
CA PHE A 258 -6.14 -10.16 -7.26
C PHE A 258 -7.27 -10.26 -6.24
N THR A 259 -8.06 -9.20 -6.01
CA THR A 259 -9.18 -9.22 -5.07
C THR A 259 -10.28 -10.19 -5.48
N ALA A 260 -10.51 -10.36 -6.79
CA ALA A 260 -11.46 -11.36 -7.29
C ALA A 260 -10.96 -12.82 -7.13
N ALA A 261 -9.69 -13.02 -6.85
CA ALA A 261 -9.04 -14.32 -6.91
C ALA A 261 -8.46 -14.78 -5.57
N THR A 262 -8.19 -13.87 -4.66
CA THR A 262 -7.73 -14.16 -3.30
C THR A 262 -8.29 -13.10 -2.34
N GLU A 263 -8.39 -13.46 -1.05
CA GLU A 263 -8.96 -12.60 -0.01
C GLU A 263 -7.96 -11.53 0.45
N VAL A 264 -7.61 -10.62 -0.49
CA VAL A 264 -6.75 -9.46 -0.17
C VAL A 264 -7.42 -8.63 0.92
N ASN A 265 -6.70 -8.35 1.99
CA ASN A 265 -7.19 -7.56 3.12
C ASN A 265 -6.26 -6.41 3.52
N ALA A 266 -5.14 -6.22 2.80
CA ALA A 266 -4.25 -5.07 2.97
C ALA A 266 -3.57 -4.72 1.63
N LEU A 267 -3.26 -3.44 1.43
CA LEU A 267 -2.57 -2.93 0.24
C LEU A 267 -1.25 -2.27 0.63
N ALA A 268 -0.23 -2.48 -0.20
CA ALA A 268 1.00 -1.71 -0.19
C ALA A 268 1.19 -1.04 -1.55
N LEU A 269 1.34 0.28 -1.55
CA LEU A 269 1.56 1.06 -2.77
C LEU A 269 3.03 1.49 -2.83
N THR A 270 3.73 1.09 -3.88
CA THR A 270 5.16 1.35 -4.08
C THR A 270 5.41 2.43 -5.12
N LYS A 271 6.63 2.97 -5.15
CA LYS A 271 7.13 3.90 -6.17
C LYS A 271 6.35 5.22 -6.26
N LEU A 272 5.79 5.68 -5.15
CA LEU A 272 5.12 6.99 -5.10
C LEU A 272 6.08 8.14 -5.41
N ASP A 273 7.36 8.02 -5.06
CA ASP A 273 8.42 8.97 -5.33
C ASP A 273 8.77 9.13 -6.83
N GLY A 274 8.45 8.12 -7.62
CA GLY A 274 8.70 8.10 -9.07
C GLY A 274 7.60 8.72 -9.91
N THR A 275 6.42 9.00 -9.37
CA THR A 275 5.21 9.24 -10.16
C THR A 275 4.52 10.56 -9.87
N ALA A 276 3.90 11.15 -10.91
CA ALA A 276 2.89 12.20 -10.80
C ALA A 276 1.46 11.64 -10.63
N LYS A 277 1.32 10.30 -10.55
CA LYS A 277 0.06 9.55 -10.57
C LYS A 277 -0.40 9.10 -9.17
N GLY A 278 0.01 9.80 -8.13
CA GLY A 278 -0.34 9.46 -6.73
C GLY A 278 -1.84 9.48 -6.43
N GLY A 279 -2.66 10.07 -7.31
CA GLY A 279 -4.12 10.00 -7.24
C GLY A 279 -4.67 8.58 -7.29
N VAL A 280 -3.92 7.63 -7.86
CA VAL A 280 -4.29 6.20 -7.87
C VAL A 280 -4.52 5.63 -6.46
N VAL A 281 -3.87 6.18 -5.42
CA VAL A 281 -4.08 5.79 -4.01
C VAL A 281 -5.53 6.00 -3.61
N ILE A 282 -6.13 7.14 -4.02
CA ILE A 282 -7.50 7.52 -3.70
C ILE A 282 -8.47 6.56 -4.38
N GLY A 283 -8.28 6.34 -5.71
CA GLY A 283 -9.11 5.44 -6.49
C GLY A 283 -9.09 4.00 -6.00
N ILE A 284 -7.90 3.44 -5.76
CA ILE A 284 -7.76 2.06 -5.25
C ILE A 284 -8.42 1.93 -3.88
N SER A 285 -8.22 2.88 -2.99
CA SER A 285 -8.84 2.85 -1.65
C SER A 285 -10.36 2.90 -1.75
N ASP A 286 -10.93 3.76 -2.60
CA ASP A 286 -12.38 3.90 -2.72
C ASP A 286 -13.03 2.69 -3.42
N GLN A 287 -12.45 2.18 -4.51
CA GLN A 287 -13.05 1.09 -5.28
C GLN A 287 -13.07 -0.26 -4.55
N PHE A 288 -11.97 -0.60 -3.88
CA PHE A 288 -11.82 -1.95 -3.33
C PHE A 288 -12.23 -2.06 -1.88
N LYS A 289 -12.39 -0.93 -1.16
CA LYS A 289 -12.70 -0.91 0.29
C LYS A 289 -11.71 -1.74 1.11
N ILE A 290 -10.48 -1.85 0.62
CA ILE A 290 -9.36 -2.52 1.28
C ILE A 290 -8.41 -1.43 1.78
N PRO A 291 -7.98 -1.47 3.04
CA PRO A 291 -7.11 -0.45 3.59
C PRO A 291 -5.76 -0.42 2.88
N VAL A 292 -5.32 0.77 2.49
CA VAL A 292 -3.90 1.01 2.19
C VAL A 292 -3.16 0.99 3.52
N LYS A 293 -2.29 0.00 3.71
CA LYS A 293 -1.57 -0.19 4.98
C LYS A 293 -0.16 0.36 4.92
N TYR A 294 0.49 0.22 3.76
CA TYR A 294 1.87 0.66 3.58
C TYR A 294 2.06 1.45 2.29
N ILE A 295 2.97 2.42 2.33
CA ILE A 295 3.41 3.21 1.18
C ILE A 295 4.92 3.23 1.07
N GLY A 296 5.43 3.03 -0.16
CA GLY A 296 6.83 3.16 -0.51
C GLY A 296 7.10 4.51 -1.13
N VAL A 297 7.92 5.32 -0.46
CA VAL A 297 8.21 6.72 -0.79
C VAL A 297 9.66 6.95 -1.23
N GLY A 298 10.37 5.88 -1.61
CA GLY A 298 11.74 5.92 -2.09
C GLY A 298 12.48 4.59 -2.00
N GLU A 299 13.75 4.58 -2.41
CA GLU A 299 14.58 3.36 -2.51
C GLU A 299 15.19 2.92 -1.17
N GLY A 300 15.35 3.81 -0.19
CA GLY A 300 15.94 3.51 1.12
C GLY A 300 15.24 2.35 1.83
N ILE A 301 15.96 1.63 2.68
CA ILE A 301 15.42 0.51 3.46
C ILE A 301 14.31 0.97 4.43
N ASP A 302 14.38 2.19 4.88
CA ASP A 302 13.47 2.90 5.78
C ASP A 302 12.34 3.64 5.05
N HIS A 303 12.39 3.73 3.70
CA HIS A 303 11.40 4.41 2.87
C HIS A 303 10.14 3.56 2.60
N LEU A 304 9.76 2.70 3.53
CA LEU A 304 8.43 2.07 3.61
C LEU A 304 7.77 2.55 4.89
N GLN A 305 6.65 3.24 4.75
CA GLN A 305 5.92 3.83 5.87
C GLN A 305 4.56 3.17 6.02
N VAL A 306 4.04 3.16 7.25
CA VAL A 306 2.63 2.89 7.49
C VAL A 306 1.83 4.06 6.93
N PHE A 307 0.74 3.77 6.23
CA PHE A 307 -0.09 4.78 5.61
C PHE A 307 -0.83 5.59 6.68
N ASP A 308 -0.53 6.87 6.75
CA ASP A 308 -1.28 7.86 7.52
C ASP A 308 -2.04 8.75 6.52
N ARG A 309 -3.38 8.58 6.46
CA ARG A 309 -4.24 9.31 5.52
C ARG A 309 -4.14 10.83 5.69
N LYS A 310 -4.03 11.29 6.96
CA LYS A 310 -3.94 12.73 7.21
C LYS A 310 -2.62 13.28 6.70
N ALA A 311 -1.50 12.64 7.03
CA ALA A 311 -0.19 13.03 6.54
C ALA A 311 -0.13 12.97 5.02
N PHE A 312 -0.70 11.92 4.39
CA PHE A 312 -0.77 11.77 2.94
C PHE A 312 -1.55 12.92 2.28
N VAL A 313 -2.76 13.21 2.76
CA VAL A 313 -3.57 14.30 2.20
C VAL A 313 -2.93 15.66 2.47
N ASP A 314 -2.39 15.90 3.66
CA ASP A 314 -1.65 17.13 3.96
C ASP A 314 -0.48 17.34 3.00
N SER A 315 0.33 16.30 2.74
CA SER A 315 1.47 16.37 1.81
C SER A 315 1.08 16.68 0.35
N LEU A 316 -0.17 16.34 -0.05
CA LEU A 316 -0.66 16.67 -1.38
C LEU A 316 -1.04 18.16 -1.51
N PHE A 317 -1.49 18.81 -0.44
CA PHE A 317 -2.06 20.16 -0.46
C PHE A 317 -1.15 21.26 0.11
N GLU A 318 -0.14 20.90 0.91
CA GLU A 318 0.85 21.83 1.51
C GLU A 318 2.08 21.99 0.60
#